data_f2edcf18006195c6b6232aa7f1aad5c2
#
_entry.id   f2edcf18006195c6b6232aa7f1aad5c2
#
_cell.length_a   1.000
_cell.length_b   1.000
_cell.length_c   1.000
_cell.angle_alpha   90.00
_cell.angle_beta   90.00
_cell.angle_gamma   90.00
#
_symmetry.space_group_name_H-M   'P 1'
#
loop_
_entity.id
_entity.type
_entity.pdbx_description
1 polymer ?
#
loop_
_entity_poly.entity_id
_entity_poly.type
_entity_poly.pdbx_seq_one_letter_code
_entity_poly.pdbx_strand_id
1 'polypeptide(L)'
;EHYTREYHKKYFQKLCDSLCNYTEKCTVSFVDLYKNTERNTKSLNIHTPSNEEVLELMSFFSKIAHENGIYIDTCTEEYDLSSLNIKHACCIDKSRLERIGNYQLKIGKDKNQRSICGCIESIDIGMYNTCENGCMYCYANFNCEMARKNHNKHNPLSPLISGEIEYDDKLN
;
A
#
# COMPACT_ATOMS: atom_id res chain seq x y z
N GLU A 1 11.86 17.10 -8.87
CA GLU A 1 11.29 17.93 -9.97
C GLU A 1 10.45 17.16 -10.98
N HIS A 2 10.39 15.82 -10.95
CA HIS A 2 9.70 15.03 -11.97
C HIS A 2 8.28 14.58 -11.58
N TYR A 3 7.94 14.57 -10.30
CA TYR A 3 6.64 14.11 -9.80
C TYR A 3 5.73 15.28 -9.45
N THR A 4 5.40 16.09 -10.46
CA THR A 4 4.48 17.24 -10.35
C THR A 4 3.03 16.78 -10.26
N ARG A 5 2.12 17.68 -9.88
CA ARG A 5 0.67 17.39 -9.91
C ARG A 5 0.21 16.95 -11.29
N GLU A 6 0.69 17.61 -12.34
CA GLU A 6 0.36 17.23 -13.73
C GLU A 6 0.89 15.85 -14.12
N TYR A 7 2.06 15.47 -13.60
CA TYR A 7 2.58 14.11 -13.72
C TYR A 7 1.58 13.11 -13.11
N HIS A 8 1.15 13.33 -11.87
CA HIS A 8 0.21 12.45 -11.18
C HIS A 8 -1.13 12.36 -11.88
N LYS A 9 -1.70 13.48 -12.32
CA LYS A 9 -2.94 13.52 -13.10
C LYS A 9 -2.83 12.69 -14.39
N LYS A 10 -1.77 12.91 -15.16
CA LYS A 10 -1.51 12.18 -16.42
C LYS A 10 -1.39 10.67 -16.21
N TYR A 11 -0.63 10.24 -15.20
CA TYR A 11 -0.40 8.83 -15.00
C TYR A 11 -1.58 8.14 -14.30
N PHE A 12 -2.32 8.84 -13.47
CA PHE A 12 -3.56 8.32 -12.92
C PHE A 12 -4.62 8.08 -14.01
N GLN A 13 -4.76 9.01 -14.96
CA GLN A 13 -5.62 8.81 -16.14
C GLN A 13 -5.23 7.53 -16.89
N LYS A 14 -3.93 7.38 -17.23
CA LYS A 14 -3.45 6.18 -17.93
C LYS A 14 -3.72 4.91 -17.14
N LEU A 15 -3.57 4.95 -15.81
CA LEU A 15 -3.85 3.82 -14.94
C LEU A 15 -5.32 3.43 -15.01
N CYS A 16 -6.23 4.39 -14.88
CA CYS A 16 -7.67 4.15 -14.97
C CYS A 16 -8.07 3.59 -16.34
N ASP A 17 -7.57 4.18 -17.42
CA ASP A 17 -7.82 3.71 -18.80
C ASP A 17 -7.37 2.26 -19.02
N SER A 18 -6.21 1.90 -18.42
CA SER A 18 -5.64 0.56 -18.54
C SER A 18 -6.35 -0.48 -17.67
N LEU A 19 -6.92 -0.06 -16.55
CA LEU A 19 -7.56 -0.94 -15.56
C LEU A 19 -9.09 -0.92 -15.63
N CYS A 20 -9.66 -0.16 -16.55
CA CYS A 20 -11.10 -0.13 -16.80
C CYS A 20 -11.59 -1.55 -17.10
N ASN A 21 -12.66 -1.99 -16.41
CA ASN A 21 -13.21 -3.35 -16.44
C ASN A 21 -12.35 -4.46 -15.83
N TYR A 22 -11.13 -4.16 -15.32
CA TYR A 22 -10.28 -5.14 -14.62
C TYR A 22 -10.27 -4.92 -13.10
N THR A 23 -10.54 -3.70 -12.65
CA THR A 23 -10.68 -3.40 -11.22
C THR A 23 -11.89 -2.53 -10.95
N GLU A 24 -12.51 -2.72 -9.79
CA GLU A 24 -13.65 -1.94 -9.32
C GLU A 24 -13.24 -0.84 -8.32
N LYS A 25 -11.98 -0.88 -7.82
CA LYS A 25 -11.54 -0.03 -6.73
C LYS A 25 -10.08 0.38 -6.88
N CYS A 26 -9.79 1.65 -6.56
CA CYS A 26 -8.44 2.18 -6.40
C CYS A 26 -8.31 2.85 -5.03
N THR A 27 -7.33 2.45 -4.24
CA THR A 27 -6.99 3.11 -2.97
C THR A 27 -5.81 4.05 -3.17
N VAL A 28 -5.97 5.31 -2.81
CA VAL A 28 -4.92 6.33 -2.88
C VAL A 28 -4.33 6.57 -1.49
N SER A 29 -3.03 6.76 -1.43
CA SER A 29 -2.31 7.16 -0.23
C SER A 29 -1.27 8.22 -0.58
N PHE A 30 -1.09 9.19 0.31
CA PHE A 30 -0.01 10.17 0.21
C PHE A 30 1.21 9.67 0.95
N VAL A 31 2.39 10.22 0.61
CA VAL A 31 3.64 9.77 1.19
C VAL A 31 3.76 10.19 2.65
N ASP A 32 3.79 9.21 3.55
CA ASP A 32 4.09 9.40 4.97
C ASP A 32 5.59 9.19 5.25
N LEU A 33 6.23 10.15 5.90
CA LEU A 33 7.63 10.03 6.28
C LEU A 33 7.78 9.37 7.66
N TYR A 34 8.18 8.11 7.67
CA TYR A 34 8.56 7.39 8.89
C TYR A 34 10.04 7.66 9.21
N LYS A 35 10.46 7.52 10.46
CA LYS A 35 11.85 7.77 10.89
C LYS A 35 12.92 7.17 9.99
N ASN A 36 12.72 5.95 9.52
CA ASN A 36 13.69 5.26 8.65
C ASN A 36 13.64 5.80 7.22
N THR A 37 12.44 6.02 6.68
CA THR A 37 12.27 6.56 5.32
C THR A 37 12.68 8.02 5.25
N GLU A 38 12.39 8.83 6.26
CA GLU A 38 12.81 10.23 6.36
C GLU A 38 14.33 10.39 6.21
N ARG A 39 15.10 9.57 6.93
CA ARG A 39 16.57 9.58 6.83
C ARG A 39 17.05 9.27 5.42
N ASN A 40 16.47 8.25 4.78
CA ASN A 40 16.90 7.79 3.47
C ASN A 40 16.46 8.74 2.34
N THR A 41 15.36 9.44 2.54
CA THR A 41 14.76 10.34 1.53
C THR A 41 15.10 11.80 1.73
N LYS A 42 15.92 12.13 2.76
CA LYS A 42 16.30 13.52 3.08
C LYS A 42 16.85 14.28 1.89
N SER A 43 17.63 13.62 1.03
CA SER A 43 18.19 14.22 -0.19
C SER A 43 17.17 14.43 -1.31
N LEU A 44 16.00 13.83 -1.22
CA LEU A 44 14.95 13.91 -2.25
C LEU A 44 14.04 15.13 -2.09
N ASN A 45 14.16 15.85 -0.95
CA ASN A 45 13.32 17.01 -0.63
C ASN A 45 11.83 16.74 -0.91
N ILE A 46 11.30 15.66 -0.29
CA ILE A 46 9.90 15.25 -0.47
C ILE A 46 8.99 16.36 0.09
N HIS A 47 8.10 16.82 -0.75
CA HIS A 47 7.08 17.80 -0.40
C HIS A 47 5.84 17.10 0.16
N THR A 48 5.39 17.50 1.34
CA THR A 48 4.10 17.10 1.88
C THR A 48 3.03 18.04 1.28
N PRO A 49 2.04 17.52 0.57
CA PRO A 49 1.06 18.36 -0.10
C PRO A 49 0.18 19.11 0.91
N SER A 50 -0.21 20.34 0.57
CA SER A 50 -1.21 21.09 1.34
C SER A 50 -2.62 20.50 1.16
N ASN A 51 -3.55 20.87 2.04
CA ASN A 51 -4.96 20.46 1.90
C ASN A 51 -5.56 20.85 0.54
N GLU A 52 -5.20 22.01 0.02
CA GLU A 52 -5.68 22.52 -1.28
C GLU A 52 -5.13 21.67 -2.42
N GLU A 53 -3.85 21.32 -2.39
CA GLU A 53 -3.21 20.45 -3.39
C GLU A 53 -3.81 19.05 -3.38
N VAL A 54 -4.09 18.51 -2.19
CA VAL A 54 -4.76 17.21 -2.04
C VAL A 54 -6.16 17.26 -2.60
N LEU A 55 -6.96 18.28 -2.25
CA LEU A 55 -8.32 18.43 -2.76
C LEU A 55 -8.35 18.58 -4.30
N GLU A 56 -7.42 19.32 -4.87
CA GLU A 56 -7.29 19.47 -6.33
C GLU A 56 -7.00 18.11 -7.00
N LEU A 57 -6.00 17.39 -6.50
CA LEU A 57 -5.63 16.08 -7.05
C LEU A 57 -6.75 15.06 -6.88
N MET A 58 -7.32 14.97 -5.69
CA MET A 58 -8.36 13.99 -5.39
C MET A 58 -9.67 14.29 -6.13
N SER A 59 -9.99 15.55 -6.39
CA SER A 59 -11.12 15.95 -7.25
C SER A 59 -10.92 15.43 -8.67
N PHE A 60 -9.72 15.62 -9.24
CA PHE A 60 -9.38 15.08 -10.56
C PHE A 60 -9.43 13.56 -10.57
N PHE A 61 -8.81 12.90 -9.59
CA PHE A 61 -8.77 11.43 -9.50
C PHE A 61 -10.17 10.85 -9.35
N SER A 62 -11.02 11.44 -8.50
CA SER A 62 -12.40 10.99 -8.30
C SER A 62 -13.20 11.05 -9.60
N LYS A 63 -13.07 12.14 -10.36
CA LYS A 63 -13.73 12.30 -11.65
C LYS A 63 -13.29 11.21 -12.63
N ILE A 64 -11.98 11.05 -12.83
CA ILE A 64 -11.42 10.09 -13.79
C ILE A 64 -11.74 8.64 -13.39
N ALA A 65 -11.63 8.31 -12.10
CA ALA A 65 -12.00 6.99 -11.62
C ALA A 65 -13.47 6.66 -11.88
N HIS A 66 -14.36 7.62 -11.59
CA HIS A 66 -15.79 7.47 -11.84
C HIS A 66 -16.12 7.27 -13.33
N GLU A 67 -15.47 8.04 -14.23
CA GLU A 67 -15.63 7.91 -15.69
C GLU A 67 -15.21 6.49 -16.18
N ASN A 68 -14.30 5.83 -15.46
CA ASN A 68 -13.81 4.47 -15.75
C ASN A 68 -14.50 3.37 -14.92
N GLY A 69 -15.57 3.69 -14.18
CA GLY A 69 -16.27 2.72 -13.34
C GLY A 69 -15.47 2.24 -12.12
N ILE A 70 -14.46 3.00 -11.69
CA ILE A 70 -13.57 2.68 -10.59
C ILE A 70 -13.97 3.51 -9.36
N TYR A 71 -14.24 2.83 -8.23
CA TYR A 71 -14.44 3.49 -6.95
C TYR A 71 -13.09 3.89 -6.35
N ILE A 72 -13.03 5.09 -5.74
CA ILE A 72 -11.81 5.60 -5.10
C ILE A 72 -12.02 5.78 -3.60
N ASP A 73 -11.03 5.39 -2.82
CA ASP A 73 -10.93 5.62 -1.39
C ASP A 73 -9.50 5.97 -0.97
N THR A 74 -9.27 6.32 0.32
CA THR A 74 -7.94 6.70 0.81
C THR A 74 -7.53 5.87 2.02
N CYS A 75 -6.25 5.48 2.07
CA CYS A 75 -5.71 4.71 3.18
C CYS A 75 -5.18 5.63 4.29
N THR A 76 -5.90 5.66 5.44
CA THR A 76 -5.45 6.32 6.69
C THR A 76 -4.98 7.76 6.54
N GLU A 77 -5.54 8.51 5.60
CA GLU A 77 -5.24 9.92 5.39
C GLU A 77 -6.02 10.80 6.38
N GLU A 78 -5.38 11.84 6.91
CA GLU A 78 -6.01 12.80 7.81
C GLU A 78 -6.78 13.91 7.06
N TYR A 79 -6.74 13.92 5.74
CA TYR A 79 -7.42 14.90 4.91
C TYR A 79 -8.94 14.67 4.88
N ASP A 80 -9.72 15.74 5.07
CA ASP A 80 -11.18 15.66 4.89
C ASP A 80 -11.53 15.71 3.39
N LEU A 81 -11.93 14.56 2.87
CA LEU A 81 -12.34 14.36 1.47
C LEU A 81 -13.85 14.06 1.35
N SER A 82 -14.61 14.35 2.39
CA SER A 82 -16.07 14.10 2.43
C SER A 82 -16.82 14.85 1.33
N SER A 83 -16.36 16.07 0.98
CA SER A 83 -16.91 16.86 -0.12
C SER A 83 -16.82 16.19 -1.48
N LEU A 84 -15.89 15.26 -1.66
CA LEU A 84 -15.70 14.46 -2.86
C LEU A 84 -16.34 13.05 -2.73
N ASN A 85 -17.07 12.79 -1.64
CA ASN A 85 -17.63 11.48 -1.31
C ASN A 85 -16.56 10.35 -1.25
N ILE A 86 -15.31 10.69 -0.93
CA ILE A 86 -14.20 9.76 -0.78
C ILE A 86 -14.13 9.37 0.70
N LYS A 87 -14.12 8.06 0.97
CA LYS A 87 -14.09 7.48 2.31
C LYS A 87 -12.73 6.89 2.62
N HIS A 88 -12.48 6.61 3.91
CA HIS A 88 -11.32 5.84 4.32
C HIS A 88 -11.40 4.40 3.82
N ALA A 89 -10.28 3.90 3.32
CA ALA A 89 -10.14 2.55 2.85
C ALA A 89 -10.03 1.55 4.00
N CYS A 90 -10.41 0.31 3.67
CA CYS A 90 -9.95 -0.88 4.35
C CYS A 90 -9.07 -1.63 3.34
N CYS A 91 -7.75 -1.61 3.51
CA CYS A 91 -6.84 -2.33 2.61
C CYS A 91 -7.06 -3.85 2.75
N ILE A 92 -7.30 -4.31 3.99
CA ILE A 92 -7.77 -5.66 4.30
C ILE A 92 -9.25 -5.54 4.68
N ASP A 93 -10.09 -5.58 3.65
CA ASP A 93 -11.52 -5.29 3.73
C ASP A 93 -12.31 -6.58 3.97
N LYS A 94 -12.90 -6.68 5.18
CA LYS A 94 -13.73 -7.81 5.58
C LYS A 94 -14.87 -8.08 4.60
N SER A 95 -15.62 -7.05 4.26
CA SER A 95 -16.80 -7.21 3.41
C SER A 95 -16.46 -7.67 2.00
N ARG A 96 -15.35 -7.17 1.48
CA ARG A 96 -14.82 -7.59 0.18
C ARG A 96 -14.33 -9.04 0.20
N LEU A 97 -13.61 -9.44 1.24
CA LEU A 97 -13.14 -10.82 1.42
C LEU A 97 -14.31 -11.78 1.57
N GLU A 98 -15.31 -11.43 2.37
CA GLU A 98 -16.52 -12.24 2.54
C GLU A 98 -17.30 -12.38 1.23
N ARG A 99 -17.43 -11.30 0.46
CA ARG A 99 -18.10 -11.32 -0.84
C ARG A 99 -17.39 -12.21 -1.86
N ILE A 100 -16.06 -12.09 -1.96
CA ILE A 100 -15.26 -12.87 -2.92
C ILE A 100 -15.18 -14.33 -2.51
N GLY A 101 -14.97 -14.60 -1.23
CA GLY A 101 -14.79 -15.95 -0.70
C GLY A 101 -16.10 -16.68 -0.43
N ASN A 102 -17.25 -16.00 -0.47
CA ASN A 102 -18.57 -16.53 -0.11
C ASN A 102 -18.61 -17.22 1.27
N TYR A 103 -17.98 -16.58 2.26
CA TYR A 103 -17.94 -17.03 3.65
C TYR A 103 -18.02 -15.82 4.62
N GLN A 104 -18.25 -16.09 5.90
CA GLN A 104 -18.26 -15.06 6.94
C GLN A 104 -17.01 -15.15 7.81
N LEU A 105 -16.34 -14.02 8.02
CA LEU A 105 -15.17 -13.90 8.87
C LEU A 105 -15.57 -13.46 10.29
N LYS A 106 -15.21 -14.24 11.30
CA LYS A 106 -15.38 -13.88 12.71
C LYS A 106 -14.12 -13.17 13.25
N ILE A 107 -13.71 -12.10 12.55
CA ILE A 107 -12.49 -11.35 12.83
C ILE A 107 -12.86 -9.89 13.05
N GLY A 108 -12.24 -9.27 14.06
CA GLY A 108 -12.42 -7.86 14.40
C GLY A 108 -11.44 -6.94 13.70
N LYS A 109 -11.51 -5.65 14.05
CA LYS A 109 -10.55 -4.62 13.61
C LYS A 109 -9.16 -4.93 14.15
N ASP A 110 -8.14 -4.73 13.33
CA ASP A 110 -6.74 -4.82 13.75
C ASP A 110 -6.40 -3.72 14.78
N LYS A 111 -5.97 -4.15 15.96
CA LYS A 111 -5.62 -3.27 17.09
C LYS A 111 -4.22 -2.67 16.97
N ASN A 112 -3.38 -3.22 16.09
CA ASN A 112 -2.00 -2.79 15.87
C ASN A 112 -1.88 -1.70 14.80
N GLN A 113 -2.98 -1.38 14.13
CA GLN A 113 -3.04 -0.34 13.10
C GLN A 113 -3.43 1.02 13.68
N ARG A 114 -3.23 2.09 12.89
CA ARG A 114 -3.65 3.46 13.26
C ARG A 114 -5.15 3.49 13.60
N SER A 115 -5.55 4.40 14.48
CA SER A 115 -6.95 4.48 14.95
C SER A 115 -7.98 4.64 13.83
N ILE A 116 -7.63 5.37 12.78
CA ILE A 116 -8.50 5.62 11.61
C ILE A 116 -8.46 4.47 10.59
N CYS A 117 -7.52 3.52 10.70
CA CYS A 117 -7.44 2.36 9.81
C CYS A 117 -8.65 1.43 10.04
N GLY A 118 -9.33 1.04 8.96
CA GLY A 118 -10.49 0.13 9.00
C GLY A 118 -10.16 -1.34 8.73
N CYS A 119 -8.88 -1.70 8.58
CA CYS A 119 -8.47 -3.07 8.29
C CYS A 119 -8.83 -4.04 9.41
N ILE A 120 -9.19 -5.27 9.02
CA ILE A 120 -9.35 -6.36 9.97
C ILE A 120 -8.00 -6.95 10.36
N GLU A 121 -7.97 -7.65 11.50
CA GLU A 121 -6.79 -8.36 11.98
C GLU A 121 -6.25 -9.33 10.93
N SER A 122 -4.94 -9.33 10.75
CA SER A 122 -4.25 -10.14 9.76
C SER A 122 -2.85 -10.50 10.23
N ILE A 123 -2.27 -11.52 9.60
CA ILE A 123 -0.90 -11.97 9.86
C ILE A 123 -0.06 -11.59 8.64
N ASP A 124 1.00 -10.81 8.87
CA ASP A 124 2.01 -10.54 7.85
C ASP A 124 2.93 -11.77 7.73
N ILE A 125 2.90 -12.40 6.56
CA ILE A 125 3.78 -13.54 6.24
C ILE A 125 5.06 -13.11 5.53
N GLY A 126 5.27 -11.79 5.34
CA GLY A 126 6.44 -11.23 4.70
C GLY A 126 7.70 -11.32 5.60
N MET A 127 8.85 -11.13 4.97
CA MET A 127 10.15 -11.05 5.65
C MET A 127 10.88 -9.77 5.28
N TYR A 128 11.42 -9.07 6.27
CA TYR A 128 12.24 -7.88 6.04
C TYR A 128 13.59 -8.23 5.40
N ASN A 129 14.17 -7.26 4.67
CA ASN A 129 15.45 -7.40 3.98
C ASN A 129 15.48 -8.60 3.02
N THR A 130 14.52 -8.69 2.12
CA THR A 130 14.46 -9.73 1.07
C THR A 130 14.34 -9.19 -0.34
N CYS A 131 14.05 -7.89 -0.52
CA CYS A 131 13.87 -7.26 -1.82
C CYS A 131 15.14 -6.53 -2.27
N GLU A 132 15.58 -6.76 -3.51
CA GLU A 132 16.78 -6.15 -4.08
C GLU A 132 16.54 -4.82 -4.83
N ASN A 133 15.29 -4.31 -4.87
CA ASN A 133 14.96 -3.09 -5.63
C ASN A 133 15.66 -1.81 -5.15
N GLY A 134 16.15 -1.76 -3.91
CA GLY A 134 16.92 -0.64 -3.37
C GLY A 134 16.13 0.67 -3.28
N CYS A 135 14.81 0.63 -3.15
CA CYS A 135 13.97 1.82 -3.06
C CYS A 135 14.37 2.69 -1.85
N MET A 136 14.63 3.96 -2.08
CA MET A 136 14.97 4.90 -0.98
C MET A 136 13.83 5.06 0.02
N TYR A 137 12.58 4.97 -0.43
CA TYR A 137 11.37 5.00 0.40
C TYR A 137 10.94 3.58 0.82
N CYS A 138 11.87 2.76 1.27
CA CYS A 138 11.54 1.40 1.71
C CYS A 138 11.54 1.30 3.23
N TYR A 139 10.43 0.87 3.81
CA TYR A 139 10.33 0.60 5.24
C TYR A 139 10.74 -0.86 5.58
N ALA A 140 10.78 -1.74 4.60
CA ALA A 140 11.03 -3.17 4.79
C ALA A 140 12.50 -3.58 4.60
N ASN A 141 13.32 -2.77 3.95
CA ASN A 141 14.74 -3.03 3.77
C ASN A 141 15.58 -2.01 4.52
N PHE A 142 16.34 -2.48 5.51
CA PHE A 142 17.24 -1.65 6.30
C PHE A 142 18.69 -1.73 5.82
N ASN A 143 19.04 -2.82 5.10
CA ASN A 143 20.40 -3.09 4.66
C ASN A 143 20.38 -3.86 3.33
N CYS A 144 20.96 -3.24 2.28
CA CYS A 144 20.99 -3.81 0.94
C CYS A 144 21.82 -5.11 0.84
N GLU A 145 22.91 -5.22 1.63
CA GLU A 145 23.73 -6.45 1.62
C GLU A 145 22.98 -7.62 2.27
N MET A 146 22.25 -7.35 3.36
CA MET A 146 21.40 -8.35 3.99
C MET A 146 20.26 -8.77 3.07
N ALA A 147 19.64 -7.81 2.38
CA ALA A 147 18.59 -8.10 1.40
C ALA A 147 19.11 -9.03 0.29
N ARG A 148 20.29 -8.75 -0.24
CA ARG A 148 20.94 -9.61 -1.24
C ARG A 148 21.27 -11.00 -0.71
N LYS A 149 21.81 -11.08 0.53
CA LYS A 149 22.09 -12.38 1.16
C LYS A 149 20.81 -13.22 1.34
N ASN A 150 19.73 -12.60 1.82
CA ASN A 150 18.48 -13.29 2.04
C ASN A 150 17.81 -13.70 0.71
N HIS A 151 17.88 -12.83 -0.29
CA HIS A 151 17.39 -13.14 -1.64
C HIS A 151 18.13 -14.36 -2.24
N ASN A 152 19.45 -14.39 -2.13
CA ASN A 152 20.26 -15.49 -2.65
C ASN A 152 20.06 -16.81 -1.91
N LYS A 153 19.57 -16.79 -0.68
CA LYS A 153 19.20 -17.98 0.10
C LYS A 153 17.79 -18.49 -0.22
N HIS A 154 16.99 -17.71 -0.94
CA HIS A 154 15.64 -18.13 -1.26
C HIS A 154 15.64 -19.34 -2.17
N ASN A 155 14.97 -20.40 -1.74
CA ASN A 155 14.72 -21.60 -2.54
C ASN A 155 13.22 -21.64 -2.90
N PRO A 156 12.83 -21.46 -4.16
CA PRO A 156 11.42 -21.45 -4.55
C PRO A 156 10.72 -22.80 -4.35
N LEU A 157 11.47 -23.89 -4.10
CA LEU A 157 10.92 -25.21 -3.76
C LEU A 157 10.79 -25.42 -2.25
N SER A 158 11.33 -24.50 -1.42
CA SER A 158 11.18 -24.54 0.03
C SER A 158 9.79 -24.04 0.43
N PRO A 159 9.16 -24.63 1.46
CA PRO A 159 7.94 -24.08 2.05
C PRO A 159 8.20 -22.81 2.87
N LEU A 160 9.46 -22.44 3.09
CA LEU A 160 9.86 -21.23 3.83
C LEU A 160 10.13 -20.07 2.87
N ILE A 161 9.80 -18.86 3.31
CA ILE A 161 10.13 -17.62 2.58
C ILE A 161 11.65 -17.43 2.50
N SER A 162 12.37 -17.84 3.55
CA SER A 162 13.83 -17.80 3.61
C SER A 162 14.33 -18.82 4.64
N GLY A 163 15.53 -19.34 4.40
CA GLY A 163 16.15 -20.36 5.24
C GLY A 163 15.80 -21.78 4.81
N GLU A 164 16.21 -22.74 5.62
CA GLU A 164 15.96 -24.17 5.43
C GLU A 164 15.28 -24.71 6.69
N ILE A 165 14.53 -25.79 6.53
CA ILE A 165 13.90 -26.49 7.66
C ILE A 165 15.01 -27.26 8.37
N GLU A 166 15.18 -26.99 9.66
CA GLU A 166 16.12 -27.71 10.51
C GLU A 166 15.44 -28.94 11.15
N TYR A 167 16.25 -29.87 11.57
CA TYR A 167 15.75 -31.17 12.08
C TYR A 167 14.85 -31.08 13.34
N ASP A 168 15.02 -30.01 14.12
CA ASP A 168 14.27 -29.73 15.33
C ASP A 168 13.12 -28.75 15.17
N ASP A 169 12.88 -28.27 13.94
CA ASP A 169 11.75 -27.41 13.62
C ASP A 169 10.41 -28.15 13.80
N LYS A 170 9.52 -27.52 14.54
CA LYS A 170 8.15 -28.01 14.71
C LYS A 170 7.25 -27.42 13.63
N LEU A 171 6.88 -28.25 12.69
CA LEU A 171 5.86 -27.90 11.70
C LEU A 171 4.47 -28.12 12.33
N ASN A 172 3.72 -27.03 12.55
CA ASN A 172 2.34 -27.04 13.05
C ASN A 172 1.35 -26.94 11.90
#